data_7eaf6923e642317d96eaf34451b167b0
#
_entry.id   7eaf6923e642317d96eaf34451b167b0
#
_cell.length_a   1.000
_cell.length_b   1.000
_cell.length_c   1.000
_cell.angle_alpha   90.00
_cell.angle_beta   90.00
_cell.angle_gamma   90.00
#
_symmetry.space_group_name_H-M   'P 1'
#
loop_
_entity.id
_entity.type
_entity.pdbx_description
1 polymer ?
#
loop_
_entity_poly.entity_id
_entity_poly.type
_entity_poly.pdbx_seq_one_letter_code
_entity_poly.pdbx_strand_id
1 'polypeptide(L)'
;MNFADPFIRRPVMTSLVMIAILIFGVASYRQLPVNDLPNVDFPTIQVNASLSGANPDTMAAAVATPLENQLSTIAGVDSMTSTSGIGQTRITIQFSLDRDIDAAAQDVQAAISQAARYLPKNMTTPPWFRKVNPADQPVLYLALSSPTLPLSTIDEYAQTMIARRVSTINGVAQVNVFGAQTPERAIDKPFLLPIEDV
;
A
#
# COMPACT_ATOMS: atom_id res chain seq x y z
N MET A 1 54.85 4.91 -24.75
CA MET A 1 54.17 6.22 -24.90
C MET A 1 53.51 6.52 -23.57
N ASN A 2 53.95 7.59 -22.90
CA ASN A 2 53.35 7.95 -21.60
C ASN A 2 51.99 8.64 -21.87
N PHE A 3 50.95 8.14 -21.25
CA PHE A 3 49.59 8.68 -21.40
C PHE A 3 49.46 10.15 -20.98
N ALA A 4 50.38 10.64 -20.18
CA ALA A 4 50.46 12.05 -19.69
C ALA A 4 51.09 13.02 -20.70
N ASP A 5 51.85 12.54 -21.67
CA ASP A 5 52.59 13.37 -22.62
C ASP A 5 51.74 14.41 -23.42
N PRO A 6 50.55 14.05 -23.95
CA PRO A 6 49.69 15.00 -24.66
C PRO A 6 49.13 16.09 -23.76
N PHE A 7 48.91 15.78 -22.47
CA PHE A 7 48.37 16.74 -21.50
C PHE A 7 49.42 17.76 -21.06
N ILE A 8 50.68 17.34 -20.95
CA ILE A 8 51.79 18.23 -20.58
C ILE A 8 52.17 19.20 -21.75
N ARG A 9 52.11 18.68 -22.97
CA ARG A 9 52.48 19.46 -24.16
C ARG A 9 51.42 20.45 -24.65
N ARG A 10 50.15 20.30 -24.21
CA ARG A 10 49.02 21.16 -24.61
C ARG A 10 48.21 21.65 -23.41
N PRO A 11 48.73 22.64 -22.68
CA PRO A 11 48.10 23.10 -21.42
C PRO A 11 46.69 23.68 -21.63
N VAL A 12 46.43 24.32 -22.80
CA VAL A 12 45.09 24.83 -23.14
C VAL A 12 44.10 23.74 -23.33
N MET A 13 44.46 22.63 -23.97
CA MET A 13 43.58 21.45 -24.13
C MET A 13 43.27 20.85 -22.76
N THR A 14 44.27 20.74 -21.89
CA THR A 14 44.10 20.18 -20.54
C THR A 14 43.13 21.00 -19.71
N SER A 15 43.27 22.34 -19.72
CA SER A 15 42.35 23.20 -18.97
C SER A 15 40.91 23.15 -19.51
N LEU A 16 40.73 23.08 -20.83
CA LEU A 16 39.40 22.92 -21.43
C LEU A 16 38.74 21.60 -21.05
N VAL A 17 39.49 20.49 -21.06
CA VAL A 17 38.97 19.18 -20.64
C VAL A 17 38.57 19.21 -19.17
N MET A 18 39.38 19.79 -18.28
CA MET A 18 39.07 19.90 -16.85
C MET A 18 37.81 20.74 -16.59
N ILE A 19 37.68 21.88 -17.32
CA ILE A 19 36.47 22.70 -17.21
C ILE A 19 35.25 21.98 -17.72
N ALA A 20 35.35 21.21 -18.84
CA ALA A 20 34.28 20.43 -19.36
C ALA A 20 33.80 19.32 -18.39
N ILE A 21 34.74 18.62 -17.75
CA ILE A 21 34.44 17.62 -16.72
C ILE A 21 33.75 18.27 -15.51
N LEU A 22 34.20 19.45 -15.08
CA LEU A 22 33.61 20.17 -13.96
C LEU A 22 32.18 20.60 -14.26
N ILE A 23 31.92 21.16 -15.44
CA ILE A 23 30.59 21.59 -15.88
C ILE A 23 29.67 20.38 -15.98
N PHE A 24 30.16 19.28 -16.58
CA PHE A 24 29.40 18.03 -16.70
C PHE A 24 29.10 17.44 -15.33
N GLY A 25 30.05 17.43 -14.41
CA GLY A 25 29.87 16.97 -13.04
C GLY A 25 28.81 17.75 -12.28
N VAL A 26 28.84 19.08 -12.37
CA VAL A 26 27.83 19.94 -11.72
C VAL A 26 26.44 19.76 -12.35
N ALA A 27 26.36 19.62 -13.67
CA ALA A 27 25.10 19.38 -14.35
C ALA A 27 24.50 18.01 -13.98
N SER A 28 25.33 16.97 -13.96
CA SER A 28 24.90 15.63 -13.56
C SER A 28 24.49 15.54 -12.08
N TYR A 29 25.22 16.24 -11.20
CA TYR A 29 24.88 16.27 -9.77
C TYR A 29 23.47 16.82 -9.50
N ARG A 30 23.07 17.85 -10.28
CA ARG A 30 21.71 18.42 -10.15
C ARG A 30 20.59 17.52 -10.65
N GLN A 31 20.92 16.51 -11.45
CA GLN A 31 19.96 15.55 -11.98
C GLN A 31 19.90 14.24 -11.17
N LEU A 32 20.74 14.09 -10.14
CA LEU A 32 20.64 12.92 -9.26
C LEU A 32 19.31 12.97 -8.50
N PRO A 33 18.49 11.91 -8.62
CA PRO A 33 17.32 11.79 -7.77
C PRO A 33 17.77 11.63 -6.31
N VAL A 34 17.28 12.50 -5.45
CA VAL A 34 17.53 12.42 -4.00
C VAL A 34 16.32 11.74 -3.38
N ASN A 35 16.53 10.63 -2.69
CA ASN A 35 15.53 9.99 -1.85
C ASN A 35 15.67 10.55 -0.44
N ASP A 36 14.60 11.11 0.10
CA ASP A 36 14.58 11.72 1.44
C ASP A 36 14.74 10.67 2.57
N LEU A 37 14.44 9.41 2.29
CA LEU A 37 14.55 8.31 3.24
C LEU A 37 15.33 7.16 2.61
N PRO A 38 16.20 6.47 3.38
CA PRO A 38 16.80 5.23 2.91
C PRO A 38 15.68 4.21 2.62
N ASN A 39 15.74 3.56 1.46
CA ASN A 39 14.86 2.44 1.11
C ASN A 39 15.21 1.25 2.01
N VAL A 40 14.61 1.21 3.19
CA VAL A 40 14.63 0.02 4.05
C VAL A 40 13.27 -0.65 3.89
N ASP A 41 13.23 -1.75 3.17
CA ASP A 41 12.02 -2.56 3.01
C ASP A 41 11.81 -3.33 4.30
N PHE A 42 10.88 -2.87 5.13
CA PHE A 42 10.44 -3.63 6.29
C PHE A 42 9.41 -4.66 5.84
N PRO A 43 9.71 -5.98 5.97
CA PRO A 43 8.74 -7.02 5.65
C PRO A 43 7.52 -6.87 6.56
N THR A 44 6.44 -6.33 6.01
CA THR A 44 5.23 -6.03 6.79
C THR A 44 4.01 -6.64 6.12
N ILE A 45 3.17 -7.30 6.91
CA ILE A 45 1.92 -7.89 6.46
C ILE A 45 0.78 -7.25 7.25
N GLN A 46 -0.26 -6.85 6.54
CA GLN A 46 -1.46 -6.29 7.10
C GLN A 46 -2.61 -7.26 6.95
N VAL A 47 -3.18 -7.69 8.08
CA VAL A 47 -4.37 -8.55 8.14
C VAL A 47 -5.58 -7.66 8.41
N ASN A 48 -6.64 -7.84 7.61
CA ASN A 48 -7.88 -7.11 7.76
C ASN A 48 -9.04 -8.10 7.96
N ALA A 49 -9.91 -7.76 8.88
CA ALA A 49 -11.10 -8.53 9.19
C ALA A 49 -12.30 -7.60 9.35
N SER A 50 -13.49 -8.03 8.93
CA SER A 50 -14.71 -7.24 9.03
C SER A 50 -15.85 -8.05 9.65
N LEU A 51 -16.58 -7.41 10.57
CA LEU A 51 -17.79 -7.95 11.18
C LEU A 51 -18.85 -6.85 11.22
N SER A 52 -19.80 -6.92 10.30
CA SER A 52 -20.80 -5.87 10.14
C SER A 52 -21.62 -5.65 11.43
N GLY A 53 -21.78 -4.38 11.81
CA GLY A 53 -22.57 -3.98 12.98
C GLY A 53 -21.86 -4.14 14.32
N ALA A 54 -20.63 -4.65 14.38
CA ALA A 54 -19.88 -4.77 15.60
C ALA A 54 -19.29 -3.43 16.06
N ASN A 55 -19.34 -3.17 17.37
CA ASN A 55 -18.65 -2.02 17.96
C ASN A 55 -17.13 -2.33 18.12
N PRO A 56 -16.28 -1.33 18.37
CA PRO A 56 -14.83 -1.52 18.48
C PRO A 56 -14.42 -2.53 19.55
N ASP A 57 -15.08 -2.54 20.70
CA ASP A 57 -14.78 -3.46 21.80
C ASP A 57 -15.09 -4.93 21.42
N THR A 58 -16.22 -5.12 20.73
CA THR A 58 -16.58 -6.46 20.21
C THR A 58 -15.59 -6.89 19.12
N MET A 59 -15.17 -5.97 18.24
CA MET A 59 -14.16 -6.25 17.23
C MET A 59 -12.83 -6.64 17.87
N ALA A 60 -12.41 -5.93 18.91
CA ALA A 60 -11.17 -6.23 19.63
C ALA A 60 -11.24 -7.61 20.31
N ALA A 61 -12.31 -7.89 21.07
CA ALA A 61 -12.43 -9.12 21.84
C ALA A 61 -12.71 -10.35 20.97
N ALA A 62 -13.65 -10.26 20.02
CA ALA A 62 -14.15 -11.40 19.27
C ALA A 62 -13.37 -11.67 17.96
N VAL A 63 -12.68 -10.69 17.41
CA VAL A 63 -11.98 -10.80 16.13
C VAL A 63 -10.49 -10.58 16.28
N ALA A 64 -10.05 -9.43 16.86
CA ALA A 64 -8.64 -9.12 16.96
C ALA A 64 -7.90 -10.10 17.86
N THR A 65 -8.36 -10.30 19.10
CA THR A 65 -7.68 -11.17 20.08
C THR A 65 -7.46 -12.61 19.56
N PRO A 66 -8.44 -13.31 18.99
CA PRO A 66 -8.20 -14.65 18.42
C PRO A 66 -7.19 -14.65 17.27
N LEU A 67 -7.21 -13.63 16.43
CA LEU A 67 -6.22 -13.48 15.34
C LEU A 67 -4.83 -13.20 15.90
N GLU A 68 -4.68 -12.25 16.82
CA GLU A 68 -3.42 -11.88 17.46
C GLU A 68 -2.77 -13.10 18.15
N ASN A 69 -3.56 -13.88 18.87
CA ASN A 69 -3.07 -15.10 19.54
C ASN A 69 -2.45 -16.10 18.56
N GLN A 70 -3.01 -16.26 17.37
CA GLN A 70 -2.46 -17.17 16.36
C GLN A 70 -1.31 -16.52 15.60
N LEU A 71 -1.40 -15.24 15.29
CA LEU A 71 -0.37 -14.51 14.54
C LEU A 71 0.91 -14.30 15.37
N SER A 72 0.80 -14.17 16.69
CA SER A 72 1.95 -14.04 17.59
C SER A 72 2.81 -15.30 17.69
N THR A 73 2.30 -16.45 17.27
CA THR A 73 3.07 -17.71 17.26
C THR A 73 4.01 -17.84 16.06
N ILE A 74 3.90 -16.94 15.08
CA ILE A 74 4.71 -16.96 13.87
C ILE A 74 6.14 -16.53 14.20
N ALA A 75 7.12 -17.32 13.75
CA ALA A 75 8.51 -17.00 13.98
C ALA A 75 8.97 -15.76 13.20
N GLY A 76 9.78 -14.92 13.84
CA GLY A 76 10.36 -13.72 13.21
C GLY A 76 9.43 -12.50 13.23
N VAL A 77 8.35 -12.51 14.02
CA VAL A 77 7.57 -11.32 14.32
C VAL A 77 8.36 -10.41 15.24
N ASP A 78 8.62 -9.19 14.80
CA ASP A 78 9.30 -8.14 15.55
C ASP A 78 8.31 -7.29 16.32
N SER A 79 7.26 -6.83 15.64
CA SER A 79 6.18 -6.07 16.26
C SER A 79 4.83 -6.40 15.64
N MET A 80 3.77 -6.26 16.45
CA MET A 80 2.40 -6.42 16.02
C MET A 80 1.55 -5.32 16.63
N THR A 81 0.80 -4.63 15.79
CA THR A 81 -0.12 -3.55 16.20
C THR A 81 -1.49 -3.82 15.63
N SER A 82 -2.51 -3.76 16.47
CA SER A 82 -3.90 -3.88 16.05
C SER A 82 -4.68 -2.60 16.27
N THR A 83 -5.60 -2.34 15.37
CA THR A 83 -6.54 -1.22 15.45
C THR A 83 -7.93 -1.72 15.14
N SER A 84 -8.83 -1.60 16.11
CA SER A 84 -10.23 -2.02 15.99
C SER A 84 -11.13 -0.79 15.90
N GLY A 85 -11.93 -0.72 14.83
CA GLY A 85 -12.94 0.30 14.60
C GLY A 85 -14.35 -0.31 14.51
N ILE A 86 -15.30 0.51 14.08
CA ILE A 86 -16.68 0.04 13.88
C ILE A 86 -16.70 -0.94 12.71
N GLY A 87 -17.04 -2.20 12.98
CA GLY A 87 -17.21 -3.26 11.98
C GLY A 87 -15.93 -3.73 11.30
N GLN A 88 -14.74 -3.27 11.69
CA GLN A 88 -13.48 -3.67 11.06
C GLN A 88 -12.30 -3.66 12.03
N THR A 89 -11.40 -4.58 11.82
CA THR A 89 -10.12 -4.69 12.54
C THR A 89 -8.98 -4.78 11.53
N ARG A 90 -7.89 -4.10 11.84
CA ARG A 90 -6.65 -4.13 11.10
C ARG A 90 -5.52 -4.52 12.03
N ILE A 91 -4.78 -5.55 11.67
CA ILE A 91 -3.59 -6.00 12.40
C ILE A 91 -2.41 -5.85 11.46
N THR A 92 -1.43 -5.07 11.88
CA THR A 92 -0.18 -4.85 11.14
C THR A 92 0.92 -5.62 11.83
N ILE A 93 1.57 -6.51 11.12
CA ILE A 93 2.64 -7.38 11.61
C ILE A 93 3.92 -7.00 10.88
N GLN A 94 4.92 -6.59 11.61
CA GLN A 94 6.25 -6.32 11.11
C GLN A 94 7.16 -7.48 11.46
N PHE A 95 7.85 -7.99 10.46
CA PHE A 95 8.80 -9.08 10.61
C PHE A 95 10.24 -8.55 10.67
N SER A 96 11.14 -9.36 11.17
CA SER A 96 12.58 -9.07 11.14
C SER A 96 13.08 -8.92 9.71
N LEU A 97 14.05 -8.05 9.49
CA LEU A 97 14.59 -7.73 8.15
C LEU A 97 15.15 -8.95 7.41
N ASP A 98 15.63 -9.95 8.14
CA ASP A 98 16.15 -11.19 7.57
C ASP A 98 15.05 -12.16 7.11
N ARG A 99 13.79 -11.88 7.42
CA ARG A 99 12.67 -12.77 7.12
C ARG A 99 12.19 -12.58 5.67
N ASP A 100 12.10 -13.69 4.95
CA ASP A 100 11.44 -13.69 3.63
C ASP A 100 9.94 -13.42 3.79
N ILE A 101 9.45 -12.36 3.13
CA ILE A 101 8.06 -11.94 3.19
C ILE A 101 7.10 -12.95 2.54
N ASP A 102 7.58 -13.73 1.57
CA ASP A 102 6.76 -14.75 0.91
C ASP A 102 6.52 -15.94 1.83
N ALA A 103 7.54 -16.37 2.55
CA ALA A 103 7.42 -17.39 3.58
C ALA A 103 6.54 -16.89 4.75
N ALA A 104 6.74 -15.64 5.20
CA ALA A 104 5.91 -15.03 6.24
C ALA A 104 4.43 -14.96 5.83
N ALA A 105 4.14 -14.66 4.57
CA ALA A 105 2.77 -14.62 4.05
C ALA A 105 2.07 -16.00 4.09
N GLN A 106 2.80 -17.09 3.84
CA GLN A 106 2.27 -18.44 3.97
C GLN A 106 1.98 -18.79 5.43
N ASP A 107 2.86 -18.42 6.35
CA ASP A 107 2.63 -18.63 7.78
C ASP A 107 1.44 -17.82 8.29
N VAL A 108 1.30 -16.56 7.85
CA VAL A 108 0.12 -15.73 8.16
C VAL A 108 -1.17 -16.35 7.63
N GLN A 109 -1.17 -16.89 6.41
CA GLN A 109 -2.33 -17.57 5.85
C GLN A 109 -2.70 -18.82 6.67
N ALA A 110 -1.71 -19.60 7.09
CA ALA A 110 -1.92 -20.77 7.94
C ALA A 110 -2.49 -20.36 9.31
N ALA A 111 -1.95 -19.30 9.93
CA ALA A 111 -2.43 -18.77 11.20
C ALA A 111 -3.86 -18.23 11.10
N ILE A 112 -4.22 -17.52 10.03
CA ILE A 112 -5.59 -17.07 9.78
C ILE A 112 -6.54 -18.26 9.65
N SER A 113 -6.13 -19.32 8.94
CA SER A 113 -6.93 -20.54 8.79
C SER A 113 -7.13 -21.26 10.12
N GLN A 114 -6.15 -21.24 11.02
CA GLN A 114 -6.28 -21.79 12.38
C GLN A 114 -7.19 -20.91 13.24
N ALA A 115 -7.04 -19.59 13.16
CA ALA A 115 -7.87 -18.63 13.88
C ALA A 115 -9.36 -18.72 13.50
N ALA A 116 -9.67 -19.13 12.26
CA ALA A 116 -11.03 -19.19 11.75
C ALA A 116 -12.00 -20.02 12.63
N ARG A 117 -11.49 -20.98 13.41
CA ARG A 117 -12.29 -21.79 14.34
C ARG A 117 -12.79 -20.99 15.54
N TYR A 118 -12.10 -19.92 15.90
CA TYR A 118 -12.36 -19.07 17.06
C TYR A 118 -13.09 -17.79 16.67
N LEU A 119 -13.21 -17.50 15.37
CA LEU A 119 -13.86 -16.31 14.85
C LEU A 119 -15.39 -16.48 14.82
N PRO A 120 -16.13 -15.36 14.92
CA PRO A 120 -17.59 -15.37 14.80
C PRO A 120 -18.05 -15.93 13.45
N LYS A 121 -19.01 -16.84 13.46
CA LYS A 121 -19.55 -17.48 12.23
C LYS A 121 -20.37 -16.54 11.34
N ASN A 122 -20.78 -15.39 11.86
CA ASN A 122 -21.54 -14.36 11.16
C ASN A 122 -20.65 -13.34 10.41
N MET A 123 -19.37 -13.61 10.25
CA MET A 123 -18.50 -12.79 9.39
C MET A 123 -18.89 -12.99 7.93
N THR A 124 -19.19 -11.88 7.23
CA THR A 124 -19.57 -11.89 5.82
C THR A 124 -18.40 -12.28 4.92
N THR A 125 -17.20 -11.85 5.30
CA THR A 125 -15.95 -12.12 4.58
C THR A 125 -14.92 -12.68 5.55
N PRO A 126 -14.20 -13.76 5.18
CA PRO A 126 -13.10 -14.25 6.01
C PRO A 126 -11.99 -13.18 6.10
N PRO A 127 -11.17 -13.22 7.16
CA PRO A 127 -10.00 -12.35 7.25
C PRO A 127 -9.08 -12.57 6.04
N TRP A 128 -8.54 -11.48 5.55
CA TRP A 128 -7.60 -11.48 4.43
C TRP A 128 -6.38 -10.65 4.76
N PHE A 129 -5.29 -10.92 4.08
CA PHE A 129 -4.05 -10.20 4.30
C PHE A 129 -3.48 -9.63 3.00
N ARG A 130 -2.62 -8.66 3.14
CA ARG A 130 -1.80 -8.10 2.06
C ARG A 130 -0.41 -7.77 2.58
N LYS A 131 0.57 -7.90 1.70
CA LYS A 131 1.91 -7.39 1.95
C LYS A 131 1.88 -5.87 1.81
N VAL A 132 2.49 -5.17 2.73
CA VAL A 132 2.58 -3.70 2.70
C VAL A 132 4.03 -3.32 3.01
N ASN A 133 4.50 -2.27 2.36
CA ASN A 133 5.75 -1.65 2.75
C ASN A 133 5.42 -0.32 3.42
N PRO A 134 5.68 -0.15 4.72
CA PRO A 134 5.40 1.11 5.42
C PRO A 134 6.17 2.30 4.86
N ALA A 135 7.29 2.05 4.17
CA ALA A 135 8.10 3.07 3.53
C ALA A 135 7.53 3.55 2.19
N ASP A 136 6.56 2.82 1.62
CA ASP A 136 5.92 3.20 0.36
C ASP A 136 5.03 4.43 0.56
N GLN A 137 5.50 5.56 0.07
CA GLN A 137 4.71 6.78 0.02
C GLN A 137 4.01 6.91 -1.33
N PRO A 138 2.78 7.45 -1.36
CA PRO A 138 2.11 7.72 -2.63
C PRO A 138 2.93 8.72 -3.47
N VAL A 139 3.29 8.31 -4.68
CA VAL A 139 4.07 9.14 -5.61
C VAL A 139 3.22 10.25 -6.22
N LEU A 140 1.92 10.02 -6.35
CA LEU A 140 1.00 10.97 -6.98
C LEU A 140 -0.37 10.96 -6.29
N TYR A 141 -0.86 12.14 -5.96
CA TYR A 141 -2.24 12.37 -5.55
C TYR A 141 -2.98 13.08 -6.68
N LEU A 142 -4.03 12.47 -7.18
CA LEU A 142 -4.91 13.05 -8.21
C LEU A 142 -6.25 13.42 -7.58
N ALA A 143 -6.57 14.71 -7.54
CA ALA A 143 -7.87 15.20 -7.10
C ALA A 143 -8.81 15.34 -8.29
N LEU A 144 -10.00 14.73 -8.19
CA LEU A 144 -11.07 14.83 -9.17
C LEU A 144 -12.19 15.68 -8.61
N SER A 145 -12.60 16.70 -9.37
CA SER A 145 -13.74 17.56 -9.02
C SER A 145 -14.54 17.91 -10.27
N SER A 146 -15.84 18.06 -10.12
CA SER A 146 -16.72 18.55 -11.19
C SER A 146 -17.79 19.45 -10.60
N PRO A 147 -18.09 20.59 -11.24
CA PRO A 147 -19.19 21.46 -10.82
C PRO A 147 -20.57 20.93 -11.23
N THR A 148 -20.64 19.95 -12.14
CA THR A 148 -21.90 19.51 -12.77
C THR A 148 -22.24 18.05 -12.46
N LEU A 149 -21.25 17.20 -12.14
CA LEU A 149 -21.47 15.78 -11.90
C LEU A 149 -21.59 15.49 -10.40
N PRO A 150 -22.50 14.62 -9.98
CA PRO A 150 -22.58 14.16 -8.61
C PRO A 150 -21.33 13.34 -8.24
N LEU A 151 -20.97 13.36 -6.96
CA LEU A 151 -19.75 12.75 -6.46
C LEU A 151 -19.69 11.23 -6.70
N SER A 152 -20.84 10.55 -6.68
CA SER A 152 -20.97 9.13 -7.01
C SER A 152 -20.56 8.81 -8.45
N THR A 153 -20.91 9.66 -9.41
CA THR A 153 -20.49 9.49 -10.80
C THR A 153 -19.00 9.76 -10.98
N ILE A 154 -18.47 10.75 -10.26
CA ILE A 154 -17.00 11.01 -10.26
C ILE A 154 -16.24 9.81 -9.71
N ASP A 155 -16.74 9.21 -8.63
CA ASP A 155 -16.15 8.01 -8.04
C ASP A 155 -16.19 6.82 -9.00
N GLU A 156 -17.32 6.60 -9.68
CA GLU A 156 -17.42 5.55 -10.70
C GLU A 156 -16.40 5.76 -11.85
N TYR A 157 -16.25 6.99 -12.34
CA TYR A 157 -15.21 7.31 -13.33
C TYR A 157 -13.79 7.09 -12.77
N ALA A 158 -13.55 7.47 -11.51
CA ALA A 158 -12.27 7.26 -10.86
C ALA A 158 -11.91 5.78 -10.79
N GLN A 159 -12.84 4.92 -10.41
CA GLN A 159 -12.62 3.49 -10.24
C GLN A 159 -12.56 2.73 -11.57
N THR A 160 -13.48 3.04 -12.51
CA THR A 160 -13.64 2.25 -13.74
C THR A 160 -12.68 2.68 -14.84
N MET A 161 -12.42 3.97 -14.99
CA MET A 161 -11.59 4.50 -16.06
C MET A 161 -10.18 4.84 -15.60
N ILE A 162 -10.06 5.68 -14.56
CA ILE A 162 -8.76 6.25 -14.17
C ILE A 162 -7.93 5.20 -13.44
N ALA A 163 -8.45 4.61 -12.37
CA ALA A 163 -7.73 3.64 -11.59
C ALA A 163 -7.31 2.44 -12.43
N ARG A 164 -8.20 1.95 -13.31
CA ARG A 164 -7.90 0.82 -14.18
C ARG A 164 -6.82 1.16 -15.23
N ARG A 165 -6.84 2.35 -15.82
CA ARG A 165 -5.81 2.77 -16.78
C ARG A 165 -4.47 3.02 -16.13
N VAL A 166 -4.47 3.66 -14.96
CA VAL A 166 -3.23 3.95 -14.22
C VAL A 166 -2.60 2.66 -13.69
N SER A 167 -3.39 1.70 -13.22
CA SER A 167 -2.86 0.41 -12.73
C SER A 167 -2.21 -0.45 -13.82
N THR A 168 -2.47 -0.18 -15.10
CA THR A 168 -1.83 -0.91 -16.23
C THR A 168 -0.50 -0.29 -16.66
N ILE A 169 -0.11 0.84 -16.10
CA ILE A 169 1.16 1.50 -16.43
C ILE A 169 2.30 0.73 -15.73
N ASN A 170 3.34 0.42 -16.51
CA ASN A 170 4.50 -0.25 -15.95
C ASN A 170 5.16 0.61 -14.85
N GLY A 171 5.42 0.01 -13.69
CA GLY A 171 5.97 0.70 -12.52
C GLY A 171 4.94 1.19 -11.52
N VAL A 172 3.63 1.08 -11.80
CA VAL A 172 2.58 1.38 -10.83
C VAL A 172 2.24 0.12 -10.04
N ALA A 173 2.53 0.13 -8.74
CA ALA A 173 2.27 -1.00 -7.85
C ALA A 173 0.79 -1.06 -7.40
N GLN A 174 0.21 0.09 -7.05
CA GLN A 174 -1.16 0.16 -6.53
C GLN A 174 -1.78 1.52 -6.81
N VAL A 175 -3.10 1.53 -7.06
CA VAL A 175 -3.92 2.75 -7.16
C VAL A 175 -5.05 2.65 -6.13
N ASN A 176 -5.12 3.62 -5.23
CA ASN A 176 -6.17 3.69 -4.21
C ASN A 176 -7.08 4.88 -4.52
N VAL A 177 -8.38 4.64 -4.57
CA VAL A 177 -9.40 5.69 -4.68
C VAL A 177 -9.93 6.00 -3.29
N PHE A 178 -9.89 7.28 -2.91
CA PHE A 178 -10.38 7.75 -1.61
C PHE A 178 -11.59 8.65 -1.80
N GLY A 179 -12.48 8.67 -0.81
CA GLY A 179 -13.67 9.54 -0.83
C GLY A 179 -14.85 8.96 -1.59
N ALA A 180 -14.82 7.65 -1.85
CA ALA A 180 -15.99 6.95 -2.40
C ALA A 180 -17.21 7.22 -1.53
N GLN A 181 -18.21 7.88 -2.11
CA GLN A 181 -19.52 8.01 -1.48
C GLN A 181 -20.45 6.96 -2.09
N THR A 182 -20.99 6.12 -1.24
CA THR A 182 -22.15 5.29 -1.63
C THR A 182 -23.20 6.23 -2.21
N PRO A 183 -23.78 5.92 -3.39
CA PRO A 183 -24.89 6.72 -3.92
C PRO A 183 -25.91 6.94 -2.81
N GLU A 184 -26.30 8.19 -2.56
CA GLU A 184 -27.39 8.47 -1.62
C GLU A 184 -28.55 7.58 -2.05
N ARG A 185 -28.94 6.65 -1.16
CA ARG A 185 -30.21 5.95 -1.35
C ARG A 185 -31.25 7.05 -1.44
N ALA A 186 -31.94 7.12 -2.57
CA ALA A 186 -33.06 8.02 -2.72
C ALA A 186 -34.07 7.63 -1.62
N ILE A 187 -34.03 8.37 -0.51
CA ILE A 187 -34.84 8.13 0.68
C ILE A 187 -36.35 8.26 0.34
N ASP A 188 -36.66 8.90 -0.79
CA ASP A 188 -38.02 9.14 -1.26
C ASP A 188 -38.55 8.07 -2.24
N LYS A 189 -37.78 7.02 -2.56
CA LYS A 189 -38.31 5.92 -3.37
C LYS A 189 -38.74 4.78 -2.45
N PRO A 190 -39.98 4.24 -2.64
CA PRO A 190 -40.42 3.09 -1.89
C PRO A 190 -39.39 1.96 -2.07
N PHE A 191 -39.07 1.31 -0.97
CA PHE A 191 -38.13 0.20 -0.89
C PHE A 191 -38.61 -0.94 -1.81
N LEU A 192 -38.01 -1.02 -3.00
CA LEU A 192 -38.21 -2.17 -3.88
C LEU A 192 -37.07 -3.16 -3.53
N LEU A 193 -37.45 -4.23 -2.80
CA LEU A 193 -36.65 -5.43 -2.72
C LEU A 193 -36.60 -6.05 -4.12
N PRO A 194 -35.43 -6.31 -4.71
CA PRO A 194 -35.35 -7.23 -5.83
C PRO A 194 -35.73 -8.60 -5.28
N ILE A 195 -36.90 -9.10 -5.64
CA ILE A 195 -37.25 -10.50 -5.49
C ILE A 195 -36.55 -11.20 -6.65
N GLU A 196 -35.41 -11.84 -6.40
CA GLU A 196 -34.89 -12.80 -7.34
C GLU A 196 -35.81 -14.02 -7.30
N ASP A 197 -36.48 -14.26 -8.41
CA ASP A 197 -37.24 -15.48 -8.64
C ASP A 197 -36.29 -16.68 -8.64
N VAL A 198 -36.63 -17.69 -7.89
CA VAL A 198 -35.97 -18.99 -7.76
C VAL A 198 -36.03 -19.78 -9.08
#